data_51f350ffe05740278c1b15c09c1383d8
#
_entry.id   51f350ffe05740278c1b15c09c1383d8
#
_cell.length_a   1.000
_cell.length_b   1.000
_cell.length_c   1.000
_cell.angle_alpha   90.00
_cell.angle_beta   90.00
_cell.angle_gamma   90.00
#
_symmetry.space_group_name_H-M   'P 1'
#
loop_
_entity.id
_entity.type
_entity.pdbx_description
1 polymer ?
#
loop_
_entity_poly.entity_id
_entity_poly.type
_entity_poly.pdbx_seq_one_letter_code
_entity_poly.pdbx_strand_id
1 'polypeptide(L)'
;MSNLKSLYSKMWIDSIDRFKNNNCDTDLLVNDSKDMRRGITVLSYFNDSVGAKVSNFLEELKIIEPEQYYYPKNELHLTVLSIVSCISGFKLSNIDVEEYSSIFKDSVKEIGGFKVKYKGITVSPSCILIQGFPDNEQLSHLRNFLRTHFNKAKLQSTIDSRYKISTAHTTAVRCTAPFKHCEAIMKVLSTYRDYDFGTLEVNSLELVFNNWYQNLSITKSLSKLDLNSSERYK
;
A
#
# COMPACT_ATOMS: atom_id res chain seq x y z
N MET A 1 9.40 0.99 16.91
CA MET A 1 10.24 1.52 15.80
C MET A 1 11.41 0.62 15.42
N SER A 2 12.17 0.02 16.36
CA SER A 2 13.32 -0.86 16.04
C SER A 2 12.97 -2.04 15.14
N ASN A 3 11.81 -2.68 15.35
CA ASN A 3 11.38 -3.85 14.58
C ASN A 3 11.10 -3.53 13.09
N LEU A 4 10.40 -2.42 12.79
CA LEU A 4 10.11 -2.03 11.40
C LEU A 4 11.38 -1.67 10.61
N LYS A 5 12.33 -0.96 11.24
CA LYS A 5 13.60 -0.62 10.59
C LYS A 5 14.39 -1.89 10.25
N SER A 6 14.45 -2.86 11.16
CA SER A 6 15.08 -4.16 10.91
C SER A 6 14.41 -4.92 9.78
N LEU A 7 13.06 -4.91 9.74
CA LEU A 7 12.29 -5.57 8.69
C LEU A 7 12.56 -4.96 7.31
N TYR A 8 12.53 -3.61 7.20
CA TYR A 8 12.85 -2.93 5.95
C TYR A 8 14.31 -3.12 5.52
N SER A 9 15.25 -3.17 6.49
CA SER A 9 16.66 -3.47 6.20
C SER A 9 16.83 -4.91 5.69
N LYS A 10 16.10 -5.85 6.27
CA LYS A 10 16.09 -7.23 5.78
C LYS A 10 15.53 -7.32 4.35
N MET A 11 14.40 -6.68 4.06
CA MET A 11 13.83 -6.63 2.70
C MET A 11 14.84 -6.09 1.69
N TRP A 12 15.57 -5.03 2.07
CA TRP A 12 16.63 -4.47 1.23
C TRP A 12 17.74 -5.49 0.97
N ILE A 13 18.31 -6.08 2.02
CA ILE A 13 19.40 -7.05 1.90
C ILE A 13 18.97 -8.25 1.05
N ASP A 14 17.76 -8.76 1.27
CA ASP A 14 17.25 -9.96 0.58
C ASP A 14 16.99 -9.71 -0.92
N SER A 15 16.82 -8.44 -1.35
CA SER A 15 16.34 -8.14 -2.71
C SER A 15 17.26 -7.24 -3.54
N ILE A 16 18.17 -6.48 -2.92
CA ILE A 16 18.92 -5.44 -3.64
C ILE A 16 19.84 -6.00 -4.72
N ASP A 17 20.36 -7.20 -4.54
CA ASP A 17 21.25 -7.84 -5.51
C ASP A 17 20.50 -8.22 -6.79
N ARG A 18 19.18 -8.39 -6.75
CA ARG A 18 18.34 -8.57 -7.94
C ARG A 18 18.36 -7.31 -8.83
N PHE A 19 18.30 -6.13 -8.21
CA PHE A 19 18.38 -4.85 -8.92
C PHE A 19 19.78 -4.62 -9.51
N LYS A 20 20.85 -4.94 -8.77
CA LYS A 20 22.22 -4.83 -9.26
C LYS A 20 22.50 -5.74 -10.45
N ASN A 21 21.97 -6.96 -10.42
CA ASN A 21 22.26 -8.01 -11.40
C ASN A 21 21.17 -8.13 -12.48
N ASN A 22 20.27 -7.14 -12.56
CA ASN A 22 19.16 -7.13 -13.53
C ASN A 22 18.30 -8.43 -13.50
N ASN A 23 18.00 -8.90 -12.29
CA ASN A 23 17.25 -10.15 -12.06
C ASN A 23 16.03 -9.92 -11.14
N CYS A 24 15.33 -8.80 -11.37
CA CYS A 24 14.07 -8.52 -10.69
C CYS A 24 12.95 -9.38 -11.27
N ASP A 25 12.02 -9.79 -10.40
CA ASP A 25 10.81 -10.44 -10.85
C ASP A 25 9.92 -9.40 -11.56
N THR A 26 9.52 -9.67 -12.81
CA THR A 26 8.68 -8.76 -13.57
C THR A 26 7.20 -9.03 -13.36
N ASP A 27 6.42 -7.97 -13.11
CA ASP A 27 4.95 -8.03 -12.97
C ASP A 27 4.29 -7.60 -14.28
N LEU A 28 4.11 -8.55 -15.19
CA LEU A 28 3.55 -8.30 -16.52
C LEU A 28 2.03 -8.03 -16.48
N LEU A 29 1.36 -8.36 -15.38
CA LEU A 29 -0.10 -8.19 -15.25
C LEU A 29 -0.50 -6.74 -14.95
N VAL A 30 0.42 -5.87 -14.56
CA VAL A 30 0.09 -4.47 -14.23
C VAL A 30 -0.51 -3.71 -15.42
N ASN A 31 -0.10 -4.04 -16.62
CA ASN A 31 -0.58 -3.44 -17.87
C ASN A 31 -1.54 -4.38 -18.64
N ASP A 32 -1.90 -5.53 -18.08
CA ASP A 32 -2.80 -6.47 -18.75
C ASP A 32 -4.27 -6.09 -18.50
N SER A 33 -4.93 -5.62 -19.55
CA SER A 33 -6.37 -5.31 -19.52
C SER A 33 -7.26 -6.52 -19.24
N LYS A 34 -6.75 -7.74 -19.35
CA LYS A 34 -7.45 -8.99 -19.05
C LYS A 34 -7.30 -9.42 -17.58
N ASP A 35 -6.52 -8.70 -16.77
CA ASP A 35 -6.43 -8.99 -15.34
C ASP A 35 -7.76 -8.72 -14.63
N MET A 36 -8.47 -9.80 -14.35
CA MET A 36 -9.78 -9.78 -13.68
C MET A 36 -9.70 -10.03 -12.17
N ARG A 37 -8.50 -9.99 -11.57
CA ARG A 37 -8.34 -10.11 -10.13
C ARG A 37 -8.91 -8.88 -9.43
N ARG A 38 -9.83 -9.09 -8.51
CA ARG A 38 -10.48 -8.03 -7.71
C ARG A 38 -10.48 -8.41 -6.25
N GLY A 39 -10.54 -7.41 -5.38
CA GLY A 39 -10.55 -7.58 -3.94
C GLY A 39 -11.22 -6.43 -3.22
N ILE A 40 -11.13 -6.47 -1.90
CA ILE A 40 -11.56 -5.40 -0.99
C ILE A 40 -10.41 -5.05 -0.06
N THR A 41 -10.09 -3.76 0.01
CA THR A 41 -8.97 -3.25 0.80
C THR A 41 -9.41 -2.06 1.64
N VAL A 42 -8.92 -1.96 2.87
CA VAL A 42 -8.95 -0.74 3.67
C VAL A 42 -7.63 0.00 3.46
N LEU A 43 -7.70 1.26 3.07
CA LEU A 43 -6.54 2.09 2.76
C LEU A 43 -6.71 3.56 3.17
N SER A 44 -5.63 4.32 3.11
CA SER A 44 -5.61 5.78 3.17
C SER A 44 -4.73 6.30 2.04
N TYR A 45 -5.26 7.21 1.22
CA TYR A 45 -4.50 7.86 0.16
C TYR A 45 -3.52 8.89 0.73
N PHE A 46 -2.45 9.16 -0.01
CA PHE A 46 -1.46 10.14 0.38
C PHE A 46 -1.99 11.57 0.25
N ASN A 47 -1.53 12.45 1.16
CA ASN A 47 -1.70 13.89 1.01
C ASN A 47 -0.76 14.46 -0.06
N ASP A 48 -1.03 15.70 -0.48
CA ASP A 48 -0.28 16.35 -1.55
C ASP A 48 1.21 16.50 -1.24
N SER A 49 1.57 16.79 0.02
CA SER A 49 2.96 17.09 0.38
C SER A 49 3.87 15.86 0.30
N VAL A 50 3.43 14.72 0.84
CA VAL A 50 4.17 13.45 0.75
C VAL A 50 4.15 12.94 -0.69
N GLY A 51 2.96 12.98 -1.32
CA GLY A 51 2.79 12.56 -2.71
C GLY A 51 3.69 13.30 -3.69
N ALA A 52 3.87 14.61 -3.54
CA ALA A 52 4.76 15.40 -4.39
C ALA A 52 6.22 14.96 -4.26
N LYS A 53 6.72 14.75 -3.04
CA LYS A 53 8.11 14.29 -2.83
C LYS A 53 8.34 12.89 -3.39
N VAL A 54 7.34 11.99 -3.26
CA VAL A 54 7.42 10.66 -3.88
C VAL A 54 7.42 10.80 -5.41
N SER A 55 6.56 11.65 -5.99
CA SER A 55 6.53 11.88 -7.45
C SER A 55 7.86 12.39 -7.98
N ASN A 56 8.52 13.32 -7.29
CA ASN A 56 9.85 13.80 -7.71
C ASN A 56 10.87 12.65 -7.77
N PHE A 57 10.88 11.78 -6.76
CA PHE A 57 11.72 10.57 -6.78
C PHE A 57 11.38 9.65 -7.96
N LEU A 58 10.09 9.47 -8.24
CA LEU A 58 9.63 8.62 -9.35
C LEU A 58 10.03 9.19 -10.71
N GLU A 59 9.99 10.51 -10.90
CA GLU A 59 10.42 11.15 -12.16
C GLU A 59 11.93 10.97 -12.40
N GLU A 60 12.77 11.03 -11.35
CA GLU A 60 14.20 10.71 -11.50
C GLU A 60 14.44 9.28 -11.98
N LEU A 61 13.71 8.32 -11.42
CA LEU A 61 13.80 6.92 -11.85
C LEU A 61 13.25 6.72 -13.27
N LYS A 62 12.14 7.39 -13.61
CA LYS A 62 11.47 7.26 -14.90
C LYS A 62 12.31 7.79 -16.06
N ILE A 63 13.11 8.83 -15.82
CA ILE A 63 14.06 9.32 -16.82
C ILE A 63 15.11 8.24 -17.17
N ILE A 64 15.52 7.43 -16.18
CA ILE A 64 16.53 6.38 -16.35
C ILE A 64 15.91 5.10 -16.92
N GLU A 65 14.76 4.69 -16.40
CA GLU A 65 14.08 3.42 -16.70
C GLU A 65 12.60 3.64 -17.04
N PRO A 66 12.28 4.21 -18.21
CA PRO A 66 10.91 4.59 -18.55
C PRO A 66 9.95 3.40 -18.75
N GLU A 67 10.46 2.18 -18.88
CA GLU A 67 9.66 0.97 -19.10
C GLU A 67 9.06 0.36 -17.83
N GLN A 68 9.42 0.87 -16.64
CA GLN A 68 8.86 0.39 -15.39
C GLN A 68 7.47 0.99 -15.11
N TYR A 69 6.67 0.34 -14.26
CA TYR A 69 5.41 0.92 -13.83
C TYR A 69 5.62 1.82 -12.62
N TYR A 70 5.30 3.09 -12.78
CA TYR A 70 5.37 4.14 -11.75
C TYR A 70 3.97 4.49 -11.26
N TYR A 71 3.73 4.39 -9.97
CA TYR A 71 2.43 4.73 -9.41
C TYR A 71 2.13 6.22 -9.58
N PRO A 72 0.97 6.59 -10.16
CA PRO A 72 0.51 7.96 -10.18
C PRO A 72 0.37 8.52 -8.77
N LYS A 73 0.62 9.83 -8.59
CA LYS A 73 0.56 10.49 -7.28
C LYS A 73 -0.76 10.23 -6.54
N ASN A 74 -1.88 10.28 -7.24
CA ASN A 74 -3.21 10.08 -6.67
C ASN A 74 -3.57 8.61 -6.38
N GLU A 75 -2.74 7.66 -6.81
CA GLU A 75 -2.87 6.23 -6.49
C GLU A 75 -1.92 5.80 -5.34
N LEU A 76 -1.03 6.69 -4.89
CA LEU A 76 -0.17 6.42 -3.74
C LEU A 76 -1.02 6.29 -2.46
N HIS A 77 -0.85 5.18 -1.75
CA HIS A 77 -1.69 4.88 -0.58
C HIS A 77 -0.95 4.05 0.46
N LEU A 78 -1.40 4.17 1.69
CA LEU A 78 -1.10 3.24 2.77
C LEU A 78 -2.15 2.10 2.74
N THR A 79 -1.74 0.88 2.46
CA THR A 79 -2.59 -0.28 2.70
C THR A 79 -2.70 -0.55 4.20
N VAL A 80 -3.89 -0.38 4.74
CA VAL A 80 -4.19 -0.79 6.12
C VAL A 80 -4.33 -2.29 6.19
N LEU A 81 -5.31 -2.86 5.47
CA LEU A 81 -5.54 -4.30 5.43
C LEU A 81 -6.31 -4.70 4.16
N SER A 82 -5.87 -5.76 3.51
CA SER A 82 -6.65 -6.41 2.47
C SER A 82 -7.65 -7.36 3.12
N ILE A 83 -8.94 -7.09 2.97
CA ILE A 83 -10.04 -7.91 3.49
C ILE A 83 -10.26 -9.12 2.57
N VAL A 84 -10.35 -8.86 1.27
CA VAL A 84 -10.33 -9.89 0.22
C VAL A 84 -9.13 -9.57 -0.67
N SER A 85 -8.12 -10.44 -0.66
CA SER A 85 -6.99 -10.33 -1.58
C SER A 85 -7.51 -10.43 -3.01
N CYS A 86 -6.87 -9.70 -3.93
CA CYS A 86 -7.30 -9.71 -5.32
C CYS A 86 -7.20 -11.13 -5.91
N ILE A 87 -8.37 -11.73 -6.16
CA ILE A 87 -8.56 -13.07 -6.73
C ILE A 87 -9.41 -12.99 -8.00
N SER A 88 -9.18 -13.92 -8.91
CA SER A 88 -10.00 -14.04 -10.12
C SER A 88 -11.43 -14.43 -9.79
N GLY A 89 -12.39 -13.84 -10.50
CA GLY A 89 -13.80 -14.14 -10.33
C GLY A 89 -14.49 -13.43 -9.17
N PHE A 90 -13.81 -12.67 -8.34
CA PHE A 90 -14.44 -11.87 -7.30
C PHE A 90 -15.18 -10.67 -7.90
N LYS A 91 -16.46 -10.53 -7.57
CA LYS A 91 -17.34 -9.47 -8.09
C LYS A 91 -18.13 -8.83 -6.96
N LEU A 92 -18.38 -7.52 -7.05
CA LEU A 92 -19.24 -6.81 -6.08
C LEU A 92 -20.66 -7.38 -6.02
N SER A 93 -21.19 -7.89 -7.14
CA SER A 93 -22.53 -8.51 -7.18
C SER A 93 -22.66 -9.80 -6.35
N ASN A 94 -21.55 -10.35 -5.87
CA ASN A 94 -21.55 -11.61 -5.11
C ASN A 94 -21.47 -11.38 -3.60
N ILE A 95 -21.43 -10.11 -3.15
CA ILE A 95 -21.30 -9.74 -1.75
C ILE A 95 -22.34 -8.71 -1.33
N ASP A 96 -22.64 -8.66 -0.06
CA ASP A 96 -23.40 -7.59 0.57
C ASP A 96 -22.45 -6.44 0.93
N VAL A 97 -22.42 -5.38 0.12
CA VAL A 97 -21.55 -4.20 0.31
C VAL A 97 -21.92 -3.44 1.59
N GLU A 98 -23.19 -3.41 1.98
CA GLU A 98 -23.65 -2.70 3.17
C GLU A 98 -23.13 -3.42 4.43
N GLU A 99 -23.14 -4.74 4.45
CA GLU A 99 -22.59 -5.52 5.55
C GLU A 99 -21.08 -5.31 5.70
N TYR A 100 -20.30 -5.33 4.59
CA TYR A 100 -18.87 -4.99 4.64
C TYR A 100 -18.63 -3.58 5.17
N SER A 101 -19.44 -2.61 4.74
CA SER A 101 -19.34 -1.22 5.16
C SER A 101 -19.69 -1.03 6.64
N SER A 102 -20.69 -1.76 7.16
CA SER A 102 -21.07 -1.76 8.56
C SER A 102 -19.94 -2.29 9.44
N ILE A 103 -19.36 -3.44 9.08
CA ILE A 103 -18.24 -4.03 9.82
C ILE A 103 -17.00 -3.12 9.79
N PHE A 104 -16.74 -2.49 8.65
CA PHE A 104 -15.67 -1.50 8.55
C PHE A 104 -15.90 -0.33 9.51
N LYS A 105 -17.12 0.25 9.56
CA LYS A 105 -17.49 1.33 10.49
C LYS A 105 -17.27 0.92 11.95
N ASP A 106 -17.73 -0.27 12.33
CA ASP A 106 -17.55 -0.79 13.69
C ASP A 106 -16.08 -1.00 14.05
N SER A 107 -15.27 -1.45 13.08
CA SER A 107 -13.83 -1.68 13.27
C SER A 107 -13.04 -0.39 13.47
N VAL A 108 -13.55 0.74 12.96
CA VAL A 108 -12.86 2.03 12.99
C VAL A 108 -13.36 2.93 14.11
N LYS A 109 -14.44 2.55 14.78
CA LYS A 109 -15.17 3.39 15.75
C LYS A 109 -14.28 3.95 16.88
N GLU A 110 -13.32 3.17 17.37
CA GLU A 110 -12.43 3.55 18.47
C GLU A 110 -11.04 4.04 17.99
N ILE A 111 -10.87 4.19 16.67
CA ILE A 111 -9.60 4.60 16.09
C ILE A 111 -9.60 6.11 15.89
N GLY A 112 -8.67 6.79 16.54
CA GLY A 112 -8.36 8.19 16.27
C GLY A 112 -7.40 8.36 15.08
N GLY A 113 -7.26 9.61 14.61
CA GLY A 113 -6.24 9.96 13.62
C GLY A 113 -4.84 9.62 14.12
N PHE A 114 -3.95 9.24 13.19
CA PHE A 114 -2.56 8.90 13.50
C PHE A 114 -1.64 9.38 12.38
N LYS A 115 -0.34 9.36 12.64
CA LYS A 115 0.65 9.80 11.66
C LYS A 115 1.55 8.64 11.23
N VAL A 116 1.95 8.67 9.96
CA VAL A 116 2.95 7.77 9.42
C VAL A 116 4.07 8.59 8.80
N LYS A 117 5.27 8.49 9.37
CA LYS A 117 6.47 9.10 8.80
C LYS A 117 6.97 8.26 7.65
N TYR A 118 7.04 8.83 6.45
CA TYR A 118 7.64 8.19 5.29
C TYR A 118 9.11 8.64 5.17
N LYS A 119 10.02 7.69 5.38
CA LYS A 119 11.46 7.96 5.35
C LYS A 119 12.22 6.79 4.77
N GLY A 120 13.00 7.07 3.72
CA GLY A 120 13.81 6.07 3.03
C GLY A 120 13.00 5.12 2.18
N ILE A 121 13.72 4.34 1.41
CA ILE A 121 13.18 3.33 0.52
C ILE A 121 13.69 1.94 0.88
N THR A 122 12.96 0.93 0.45
CA THR A 122 13.42 -0.46 0.40
C THR A 122 12.97 -1.09 -0.91
N VAL A 123 13.42 -2.30 -1.17
CA VAL A 123 13.05 -3.06 -2.35
C VAL A 123 12.49 -4.42 -1.94
N SER A 124 11.64 -4.96 -2.79
CA SER A 124 11.22 -6.36 -2.80
C SER A 124 11.65 -6.98 -4.13
N PRO A 125 11.51 -8.28 -4.38
CA PRO A 125 11.94 -8.88 -5.64
C PRO A 125 11.41 -8.22 -6.91
N SER A 126 10.26 -7.54 -6.83
CA SER A 126 9.56 -6.94 -7.99
C SER A 126 9.17 -5.47 -7.83
N CYS A 127 9.53 -4.82 -6.69
CA CYS A 127 9.03 -3.48 -6.40
C CYS A 127 10.05 -2.60 -5.68
N ILE A 128 9.93 -1.28 -5.88
CA ILE A 128 10.53 -0.28 -5.01
C ILE A 128 9.43 0.27 -4.09
N LEU A 129 9.71 0.32 -2.80
CA LEU A 129 8.77 0.66 -1.74
C LEU A 129 9.28 1.85 -0.94
N ILE A 130 8.39 2.79 -0.58
CA ILE A 130 8.69 3.85 0.38
C ILE A 130 8.40 3.33 1.78
N GLN A 131 9.33 3.44 2.70
CA GLN A 131 9.21 2.94 4.07
C GLN A 131 8.33 3.86 4.91
N GLY A 132 7.32 3.30 5.57
CA GLY A 132 6.43 4.01 6.48
C GLY A 132 6.66 3.58 7.94
N PHE A 133 6.66 4.55 8.84
CA PHE A 133 6.87 4.37 10.27
C PHE A 133 5.72 5.06 11.02
N PRO A 134 4.71 4.31 11.49
CA PRO A 134 3.66 4.85 12.35
C PRO A 134 4.25 5.46 13.63
N ASP A 135 3.70 6.58 14.06
CA ASP A 135 4.13 7.28 15.27
C ASP A 135 3.65 6.61 16.57
N ASN A 136 2.58 5.82 16.45
CA ASN A 136 1.94 5.13 17.57
C ASN A 136 1.34 3.77 17.15
N GLU A 137 0.63 3.09 18.05
CA GLU A 137 0.05 1.76 17.84
C GLU A 137 -1.34 1.78 17.16
N GLN A 138 -1.87 2.94 16.77
CA GLN A 138 -3.22 3.04 16.19
C GLN A 138 -3.37 2.18 14.93
N LEU A 139 -2.37 2.15 14.04
CA LEU A 139 -2.39 1.30 12.86
C LEU A 139 -2.44 -0.19 13.23
N SER A 140 -1.71 -0.60 14.26
CA SER A 140 -1.72 -1.99 14.76
C SER A 140 -3.07 -2.35 15.35
N HIS A 141 -3.65 -1.46 16.17
CA HIS A 141 -4.98 -1.64 16.76
C HIS A 141 -6.06 -1.74 15.68
N LEU A 142 -6.06 -0.81 14.73
CA LEU A 142 -6.98 -0.82 13.59
C LEU A 142 -6.94 -2.14 12.82
N ARG A 143 -5.74 -2.62 12.50
CA ARG A 143 -5.57 -3.91 11.83
C ARG A 143 -6.12 -5.08 12.64
N ASN A 144 -5.95 -5.05 13.95
CA ASN A 144 -6.46 -6.10 14.83
C ASN A 144 -7.99 -6.03 14.95
N PHE A 145 -8.61 -4.85 15.05
CA PHE A 145 -10.06 -4.70 15.03
C PHE A 145 -10.66 -5.19 13.72
N LEU A 146 -10.11 -4.78 12.58
CA LEU A 146 -10.54 -5.26 11.27
C LEU A 146 -10.48 -6.80 11.19
N ARG A 147 -9.37 -7.42 11.58
CA ARG A 147 -9.24 -8.90 11.61
C ARG A 147 -10.32 -9.54 12.48
N THR A 148 -10.51 -9.01 13.69
CA THR A 148 -11.46 -9.55 14.66
C THR A 148 -12.89 -9.47 14.14
N HIS A 149 -13.30 -8.30 13.64
CA HIS A 149 -14.68 -8.08 13.22
C HIS A 149 -15.00 -8.84 11.92
N PHE A 150 -14.15 -8.77 10.90
CA PHE A 150 -14.38 -9.52 9.66
C PHE A 150 -14.33 -11.03 9.85
N ASN A 151 -13.46 -11.55 10.72
CA ASN A 151 -13.44 -12.99 11.02
C ASN A 151 -14.71 -13.45 11.77
N LYS A 152 -15.29 -12.62 12.64
CA LYS A 152 -16.54 -12.92 13.36
C LYS A 152 -17.75 -12.89 12.43
N ALA A 153 -17.77 -12.02 11.45
CA ALA A 153 -18.90 -11.81 10.54
C ALA A 153 -19.12 -12.96 9.55
N LYS A 154 -18.17 -13.88 9.40
CA LYS A 154 -18.24 -15.01 8.46
C LYS A 154 -18.44 -14.59 6.99
N LEU A 155 -18.08 -13.35 6.64
CA LEU A 155 -18.08 -12.88 5.27
C LEU A 155 -16.93 -13.50 4.48
N GLN A 156 -17.04 -13.46 3.14
CA GLN A 156 -15.94 -13.86 2.29
C GLN A 156 -14.72 -13.00 2.58
N SER A 157 -13.68 -13.58 3.13
CA SER A 157 -12.47 -12.93 3.56
C SER A 157 -11.26 -13.81 3.25
N THR A 158 -10.17 -13.19 2.87
CA THR A 158 -8.87 -13.85 2.69
C THR A 158 -7.79 -13.13 3.51
N ILE A 159 -8.20 -12.50 4.62
CA ILE A 159 -7.28 -11.78 5.52
C ILE A 159 -6.12 -12.70 5.91
N ASP A 160 -4.91 -12.18 5.79
CA ASP A 160 -3.65 -12.86 6.14
C ASP A 160 -3.39 -14.21 5.44
N SER A 161 -4.19 -14.57 4.40
CA SER A 161 -4.04 -15.85 3.69
C SER A 161 -2.70 -15.99 2.92
N ARG A 162 -2.11 -14.89 2.50
CA ARG A 162 -0.81 -14.86 1.80
C ARG A 162 0.34 -14.54 2.76
N TYR A 163 0.18 -13.52 3.56
CA TYR A 163 1.10 -13.08 4.61
C TYR A 163 0.39 -12.10 5.54
N LYS A 164 0.85 -12.02 6.77
CA LYS A 164 0.35 -11.04 7.74
C LYS A 164 1.05 -9.70 7.51
N ILE A 165 0.29 -8.69 7.07
CA ILE A 165 0.86 -7.34 6.89
C ILE A 165 1.29 -6.75 8.23
N SER A 166 2.58 -6.37 8.32
CA SER A 166 3.20 -5.77 9.51
C SER A 166 3.88 -4.43 9.23
N THR A 167 4.06 -4.09 7.95
CA THR A 167 4.71 -2.85 7.50
C THR A 167 3.68 -1.77 7.17
N ALA A 168 4.14 -0.51 7.08
CA ALA A 168 3.33 0.64 6.66
C ALA A 168 3.87 1.26 5.36
N HIS A 169 4.46 0.43 4.49
CA HIS A 169 5.01 0.90 3.22
C HIS A 169 3.93 1.31 2.21
N THR A 170 4.34 2.09 1.23
CA THR A 170 3.62 2.23 -0.05
C THR A 170 4.47 1.67 -1.17
N THR A 171 3.84 1.01 -2.14
CA THR A 171 4.50 0.61 -3.38
C THR A 171 4.59 1.82 -4.29
N ALA A 172 5.78 2.12 -4.77
CA ALA A 172 6.04 3.28 -5.62
C ALA A 172 6.37 2.90 -7.07
N VAL A 173 7.08 1.78 -7.26
CA VAL A 173 7.43 1.25 -8.59
C VAL A 173 7.20 -0.25 -8.62
N ARG A 174 6.72 -0.78 -9.76
CA ARG A 174 6.75 -2.21 -10.07
C ARG A 174 7.66 -2.47 -11.26
N CYS A 175 8.49 -3.50 -11.12
CA CYS A 175 9.34 -3.94 -12.21
C CYS A 175 8.47 -4.64 -13.26
N THR A 176 8.45 -4.09 -14.48
CA THR A 176 7.68 -4.62 -15.63
C THR A 176 8.56 -5.09 -16.76
N ALA A 177 9.83 -4.69 -16.72
CA ALA A 177 10.86 -5.07 -17.67
C ALA A 177 12.22 -5.19 -16.98
N PRO A 178 13.20 -5.88 -17.55
CA PRO A 178 14.58 -5.82 -17.12
C PRO A 178 15.11 -4.39 -17.13
N PHE A 179 15.91 -4.01 -16.15
CA PHE A 179 16.56 -2.70 -16.11
C PHE A 179 17.65 -2.60 -17.18
N LYS A 180 17.74 -1.44 -17.84
CA LYS A 180 18.78 -1.16 -18.85
C LYS A 180 20.00 -0.46 -18.24
N HIS A 181 19.81 0.24 -17.12
CA HIS A 181 20.81 1.10 -16.50
C HIS A 181 20.94 0.81 -14.98
N CYS A 182 21.24 -0.44 -14.62
CA CYS A 182 21.30 -0.90 -13.22
C CYS A 182 22.17 -0.02 -12.32
N GLU A 183 23.36 0.40 -12.79
CA GLU A 183 24.27 1.26 -12.00
C GLU A 183 23.64 2.63 -11.70
N ALA A 184 22.98 3.25 -12.68
CA ALA A 184 22.32 4.53 -12.51
C ALA A 184 21.14 4.42 -11.54
N ILE A 185 20.33 3.36 -11.66
CA ILE A 185 19.24 3.06 -10.71
C ILE A 185 19.80 2.86 -9.30
N MET A 186 20.87 2.07 -9.14
CA MET A 186 21.48 1.83 -7.83
C MET A 186 21.99 3.12 -7.19
N LYS A 187 22.52 4.07 -7.97
CA LYS A 187 22.94 5.38 -7.47
C LYS A 187 21.75 6.16 -6.93
N VAL A 188 20.64 6.24 -7.67
CA VAL A 188 19.41 6.91 -7.20
C VAL A 188 18.89 6.22 -5.95
N LEU A 189 18.73 4.90 -5.95
CA LEU A 189 18.25 4.16 -4.79
C LEU A 189 19.11 4.41 -3.55
N SER A 190 20.44 4.50 -3.70
CA SER A 190 21.35 4.80 -2.60
C SER A 190 21.13 6.19 -2.03
N THR A 191 20.88 7.20 -2.88
CA THR A 191 20.57 8.57 -2.46
C THR A 191 19.29 8.63 -1.63
N TYR A 192 18.29 7.84 -1.99
CA TYR A 192 16.99 7.87 -1.33
C TYR A 192 16.84 6.89 -0.15
N ARG A 193 17.91 6.14 0.21
CA ARG A 193 17.86 5.15 1.32
C ARG A 193 17.37 5.70 2.66
N ASP A 194 17.65 6.97 2.94
CA ASP A 194 17.25 7.63 4.19
C ASP A 194 16.53 8.98 3.93
N TYR A 195 16.09 9.20 2.68
CA TYR A 195 15.44 10.45 2.29
C TYR A 195 14.12 10.67 3.03
N ASP A 196 13.85 11.91 3.46
CA ASP A 196 12.65 12.30 4.18
C ASP A 196 11.53 12.72 3.22
N PHE A 197 10.60 11.78 2.94
CA PHE A 197 9.42 12.06 2.12
C PHE A 197 8.34 12.85 2.87
N GLY A 198 8.41 12.93 4.22
CA GLY A 198 7.45 13.66 5.02
C GLY A 198 6.56 12.77 5.89
N THR A 199 5.48 13.36 6.38
CA THR A 199 4.53 12.68 7.28
C THR A 199 3.14 12.71 6.69
N LEU A 200 2.54 11.54 6.56
CA LEU A 200 1.12 11.38 6.24
C LEU A 200 0.31 11.47 7.54
N GLU A 201 -0.61 12.42 7.59
CA GLU A 201 -1.66 12.45 8.62
C GLU A 201 -2.84 11.60 8.13
N VAL A 202 -3.05 10.47 8.77
CA VAL A 202 -4.14 9.54 8.44
C VAL A 202 -5.38 9.99 9.22
N ASN A 203 -6.17 10.85 8.58
CA ASN A 203 -7.40 11.41 9.13
C ASN A 203 -8.66 10.82 8.49
N SER A 204 -8.49 10.02 7.44
CA SER A 204 -9.59 9.29 6.79
C SER A 204 -9.14 7.94 6.28
N LEU A 205 -10.08 7.01 6.26
CA LEU A 205 -9.90 5.66 5.73
C LEU A 205 -10.98 5.36 4.71
N GLU A 206 -10.63 4.58 3.69
CA GLU A 206 -11.58 4.10 2.70
C GLU A 206 -11.57 2.57 2.63
N LEU A 207 -12.76 1.99 2.61
CA LEU A 207 -13.00 0.62 2.18
C LEU A 207 -13.25 0.66 0.67
N VAL A 208 -12.41 0.02 -0.10
CA VAL A 208 -12.48 0.07 -1.56
C VAL A 208 -12.60 -1.32 -2.17
N PHE A 209 -13.37 -1.44 -3.26
CA PHE A 209 -13.26 -2.53 -4.21
C PHE A 209 -12.19 -2.16 -5.23
N ASN A 210 -11.22 -3.03 -5.47
CA ASN A 210 -10.02 -2.69 -6.22
C ASN A 210 -9.46 -3.85 -7.04
N ASN A 211 -8.60 -3.52 -8.00
CA ASN A 211 -7.67 -4.49 -8.58
C ASN A 211 -6.40 -4.61 -7.74
N TRP A 212 -5.49 -5.50 -8.12
CA TRP A 212 -4.22 -5.72 -7.42
C TRP A 212 -3.35 -4.45 -7.30
N TYR A 213 -3.52 -3.51 -8.22
CA TYR A 213 -2.68 -2.31 -8.36
C TYR A 213 -3.30 -1.06 -7.77
N GLN A 214 -4.55 -1.11 -7.32
CA GLN A 214 -5.32 0.05 -6.83
C GLN A 214 -5.51 1.15 -7.90
N ASN A 215 -5.59 0.77 -9.18
CA ASN A 215 -5.82 1.75 -10.24
C ASN A 215 -7.16 2.46 -10.03
N LEU A 216 -7.14 3.78 -9.98
CA LEU A 216 -8.35 4.58 -9.74
C LEU A 216 -9.43 4.41 -10.81
N SER A 217 -9.06 4.07 -12.05
CA SER A 217 -10.02 3.74 -13.11
C SER A 217 -10.88 2.49 -12.83
N ILE A 218 -10.42 1.62 -11.93
CA ILE A 218 -11.09 0.37 -11.56
C ILE A 218 -11.59 0.44 -10.10
N THR A 219 -10.88 1.15 -9.25
CA THR A 219 -11.16 1.23 -7.82
C THR A 219 -12.48 1.97 -7.56
N LYS A 220 -13.34 1.37 -6.72
CA LYS A 220 -14.61 1.95 -6.27
C LYS A 220 -14.61 2.09 -4.77
N SER A 221 -14.85 3.30 -4.26
CA SER A 221 -15.05 3.53 -2.83
C SER A 221 -16.39 2.92 -2.41
N LEU A 222 -16.37 2.04 -1.41
CA LEU A 222 -17.54 1.41 -0.82
C LEU A 222 -17.98 2.14 0.44
N SER A 223 -17.02 2.62 1.21
CA SER A 223 -17.26 3.42 2.41
C SER A 223 -16.04 4.28 2.70
N LYS A 224 -16.27 5.54 3.10
CA LYS A 224 -15.23 6.47 3.54
C LYS A 224 -15.57 6.98 4.93
N LEU A 225 -14.59 7.02 5.82
CA LEU A 225 -14.74 7.42 7.21
C LEU A 225 -13.64 8.37 7.62
N ASP A 226 -14.02 9.49 8.24
CA ASP A 226 -13.08 10.40 8.88
C ASP A 226 -12.78 9.93 10.32
N LEU A 227 -11.52 9.94 10.72
CA LEU A 227 -11.08 9.49 12.05
C LEU A 227 -11.18 10.57 13.12
N ASN A 228 -11.23 11.85 12.73
CA ASN A 228 -11.14 13.00 13.65
C ASN A 228 -12.49 13.62 14.03
N SER A 229 -13.63 13.06 13.64
CA SER A 229 -14.92 13.63 13.99
C SER A 229 -15.22 13.40 15.48
N SER A 230 -15.09 14.44 16.29
CA SER A 230 -15.51 14.52 17.69
C SER A 230 -17.02 14.32 17.91
N GLU A 231 -17.80 14.12 16.82
CA GLU A 231 -19.25 13.90 16.87
C GLU A 231 -19.66 12.43 17.06
N ARG A 232 -18.72 11.49 17.21
CA ARG A 232 -19.04 10.06 17.34
C ARG A 232 -19.44 9.60 18.73
N TYR A 233 -19.47 10.53 19.72
CA TYR A 233 -19.81 10.23 21.13
C TYR A 233 -20.96 11.10 21.65
N LYS A 234 -22.05 11.23 20.88
CA LYS A 234 -23.32 11.73 21.44
C LYS A 234 -24.42 10.71 21.23
#